data_6590468be71482d8549c92e6acf3fce7
#
_entry.id   6590468be71482d8549c92e6acf3fce7
#
_cell.length_a   1.000
_cell.length_b   1.000
_cell.length_c   1.000
_cell.angle_alpha   90.00
_cell.angle_beta   90.00
_cell.angle_gamma   90.00
#
_symmetry.space_group_name_H-M   'P 1'
#
loop_
_entity.id
_entity.type
_entity.pdbx_description
1 polymer ?
#
loop_
_entity_poly.entity_id
_entity_poly.type
_entity_poly.pdbx_seq_one_letter_code
_entity_poly.pdbx_strand_id
1 'polypeptide(L)'
;MKEENEGRMFPVSNSAKSVWEVLVQYMKENKVEVRSHAPVSAISKNLEIKLKGGEKILTKSIIVATGGLSRPETGSTGYGFACLKSLGHTIIDNDFALVPVALQDVWAKKLGGVTLKDIKLTLFQNGQKQTVHKGDLLFTHFGISGPTVLKMSKEIGDLLKYGDVAIMLDLFPKLDHSVLKAQLQELXXXXLLISQSNKKIKNVFGKLIPATLVLPLLALINIDGETPNHSVSHEARKALVALLKAVPLQVSHLLGADKAVISSGGVALEEV
;
A
#
# COMPACT_ATOMS: atom_id res chain seq x y z
N MET A 1 -11.91 23.81 -3.05
CA MET A 1 -11.11 22.63 -3.42
C MET A 1 -9.78 23.08 -4.00
N LYS A 2 -8.72 22.29 -3.88
CA LYS A 2 -7.42 22.47 -4.55
C LYS A 2 -7.05 21.16 -5.24
N GLU A 3 -6.34 21.27 -6.34
CA GLU A 3 -5.83 20.10 -7.07
C GLU A 3 -4.41 19.79 -6.60
N GLU A 4 -4.13 18.51 -6.36
CA GLU A 4 -2.80 17.98 -6.05
C GLU A 4 -2.36 17.03 -7.17
N ASN A 5 -1.16 16.47 -7.02
CA ASN A 5 -0.56 15.61 -8.05
C ASN A 5 -1.54 14.55 -8.57
N GLU A 6 -1.49 14.29 -9.85
CA GLU A 6 -2.33 13.29 -10.56
C GLU A 6 -3.83 13.67 -10.59
N GLY A 7 -4.17 14.97 -10.51
CA GLY A 7 -5.55 15.43 -10.61
C GLY A 7 -6.40 15.18 -9.36
N ARG A 8 -5.78 14.87 -8.24
CA ARG A 8 -6.52 14.58 -6.99
C ARG A 8 -7.03 15.86 -6.36
N MET A 9 -8.32 15.89 -6.04
CA MET A 9 -8.97 17.06 -5.46
C MET A 9 -9.03 16.95 -3.94
N PHE A 10 -8.55 17.98 -3.25
CA PHE A 10 -8.55 18.07 -1.80
C PHE A 10 -9.21 19.36 -1.33
N PRO A 11 -9.76 19.38 -0.11
CA PRO A 11 -10.24 20.65 0.45
C PRO A 11 -9.05 21.58 0.74
N VAL A 12 -9.23 22.87 0.52
CA VAL A 12 -8.20 23.88 0.80
C VAL A 12 -7.76 23.82 2.26
N SER A 13 -8.69 23.49 3.17
CA SER A 13 -8.44 23.32 4.60
C SER A 13 -7.55 22.13 4.96
N ASN A 14 -7.31 21.19 4.03
CA ASN A 14 -6.65 19.90 4.28
C ASN A 14 -7.35 19.07 5.37
N SER A 15 -8.64 19.31 5.60
CA SER A 15 -9.42 18.61 6.63
C SER A 15 -10.64 17.94 6.02
N ALA A 16 -10.76 16.63 6.20
CA ALA A 16 -11.94 15.86 5.79
C ALA A 16 -13.21 16.39 6.48
N LYS A 17 -13.07 16.94 7.70
CA LYS A 17 -14.18 17.50 8.45
C LYS A 17 -14.89 18.61 7.68
N SER A 18 -14.14 19.47 6.95
CA SER A 18 -14.77 20.56 6.16
C SER A 18 -15.63 20.03 5.02
N VAL A 19 -15.25 18.88 4.44
CA VAL A 19 -16.07 18.22 3.39
C VAL A 19 -17.35 17.67 4.03
N TRP A 20 -17.21 16.99 5.16
CA TRP A 20 -18.34 16.44 5.91
C TRP A 20 -19.34 17.55 6.31
N GLU A 21 -18.84 18.68 6.81
CA GLU A 21 -19.68 19.82 7.22
C GLU A 21 -20.51 20.38 6.05
N VAL A 22 -19.91 20.48 4.87
CA VAL A 22 -20.60 20.94 3.67
C VAL A 22 -21.74 19.97 3.29
N LEU A 23 -21.47 18.65 3.34
CA LEU A 23 -22.49 17.63 3.03
C LEU A 23 -23.65 17.66 4.05
N VAL A 24 -23.33 17.82 5.33
CA VAL A 24 -24.35 17.92 6.39
C VAL A 24 -25.21 19.18 6.15
N GLN A 25 -24.58 20.29 5.80
CA GLN A 25 -25.30 21.53 5.51
C GLN A 25 -26.25 21.35 4.32
N TYR A 26 -25.78 20.70 3.25
CA TYR A 26 -26.61 20.37 2.08
C TYR A 26 -27.84 19.55 2.48
N MET A 27 -27.66 18.55 3.33
CA MET A 27 -28.79 17.73 3.81
C MET A 27 -29.81 18.58 4.57
N LYS A 28 -29.36 19.49 5.45
CA LYS A 28 -30.23 20.37 6.23
C LYS A 28 -31.03 21.31 5.31
N GLU A 29 -30.36 21.94 4.36
CA GLU A 29 -30.99 22.89 3.40
C GLU A 29 -32.06 22.20 2.56
N ASN A 30 -31.86 20.92 2.23
CA ASN A 30 -32.81 20.14 1.44
C ASN A 30 -33.78 19.33 2.31
N LYS A 31 -33.83 19.61 3.61
CA LYS A 31 -34.76 18.99 4.55
C LYS A 31 -34.69 17.46 4.58
N VAL A 32 -33.47 16.92 4.42
CA VAL A 32 -33.26 15.46 4.46
C VAL A 32 -33.40 14.99 5.92
N GLU A 33 -34.33 14.05 6.16
CA GLU A 33 -34.47 13.41 7.45
C GLU A 33 -33.42 12.31 7.60
N VAL A 34 -32.55 12.44 8.60
CA VAL A 34 -31.52 11.45 8.91
C VAL A 34 -31.95 10.65 10.15
N ARG A 35 -32.09 9.34 10.00
CA ARG A 35 -32.44 8.44 11.09
C ARG A 35 -31.22 7.61 11.50
N SER A 36 -30.54 8.04 12.56
CA SER A 36 -29.43 7.29 13.15
C SER A 36 -29.96 6.09 13.92
N HIS A 37 -29.12 5.09 14.11
CA HIS A 37 -29.44 3.90 14.89
C HIS A 37 -30.70 3.16 14.39
N ALA A 38 -30.97 3.26 13.10
CA ALA A 38 -32.12 2.63 12.45
C ALA A 38 -31.64 1.56 11.44
N PRO A 39 -31.07 0.44 11.95
CA PRO A 39 -30.53 -0.58 11.02
C PRO A 39 -31.65 -1.26 10.22
N VAL A 40 -31.47 -1.30 8.93
CA VAL A 40 -32.39 -1.96 8.01
C VAL A 40 -32.23 -3.48 8.18
N SER A 41 -33.30 -4.23 8.27
CA SER A 41 -33.28 -5.69 8.37
C SER A 41 -33.68 -6.38 7.06
N ALA A 42 -34.43 -5.70 6.20
CA ALA A 42 -34.80 -6.25 4.89
C ALA A 42 -35.31 -5.14 3.98
N ILE A 43 -35.22 -5.40 2.70
CA ILE A 43 -35.84 -4.58 1.63
C ILE A 43 -36.68 -5.55 0.79
N SER A 44 -37.93 -5.18 0.47
CA SER A 44 -38.81 -6.02 -0.35
C SER A 44 -38.98 -5.45 -1.75
N LYS A 45 -39.43 -6.30 -2.66
CA LYS A 45 -39.73 -5.90 -4.06
C LYS A 45 -40.83 -4.83 -4.17
N ASN A 46 -41.67 -4.71 -3.12
CA ASN A 46 -42.71 -3.69 -3.07
C ASN A 46 -42.20 -2.34 -2.51
N LEU A 47 -40.89 -2.13 -2.49
CA LEU A 47 -40.25 -0.90 -2.01
C LEU A 47 -40.57 -0.60 -0.53
N GLU A 48 -40.76 -1.69 0.27
CA GLU A 48 -40.90 -1.60 1.72
C GLU A 48 -39.52 -1.85 2.35
N ILE A 49 -39.11 -0.95 3.23
CA ILE A 49 -37.90 -1.09 4.05
C ILE A 49 -38.34 -1.50 5.45
N LYS A 50 -37.82 -2.62 5.95
CA LYS A 50 -38.08 -3.10 7.32
C LYS A 50 -36.87 -2.80 8.20
N LEU A 51 -37.09 -2.12 9.31
CA LEU A 51 -36.05 -1.86 10.32
C LEU A 51 -35.97 -3.02 11.32
N LYS A 52 -34.84 -3.18 11.99
CA LYS A 52 -34.64 -4.22 13.02
C LYS A 52 -35.67 -4.13 14.13
N GLY A 53 -36.14 -2.92 14.45
CA GLY A 53 -37.18 -2.67 15.46
C GLY A 53 -38.60 -3.06 15.03
N GLY A 54 -38.76 -3.60 13.80
CA GLY A 54 -40.07 -4.01 13.30
C GLY A 54 -40.81 -2.96 12.48
N GLU A 55 -40.40 -1.69 12.58
CA GLU A 55 -41.02 -0.59 11.81
C GLU A 55 -40.84 -0.85 10.31
N LYS A 56 -41.88 -0.50 9.54
CA LYS A 56 -41.88 -0.62 8.08
C LYS A 56 -42.05 0.77 7.47
N ILE A 57 -41.26 1.05 6.46
CA ILE A 57 -41.29 2.32 5.71
C ILE A 57 -41.60 1.98 4.26
N LEU A 58 -42.71 2.48 3.76
CA LEU A 58 -43.09 2.36 2.35
C LEU A 58 -42.52 3.55 1.58
N THR A 59 -41.91 3.30 0.44
CA THR A 59 -41.26 4.34 -0.35
C THR A 59 -41.66 4.24 -1.80
N LYS A 60 -41.38 5.30 -2.57
CA LYS A 60 -41.55 5.31 -4.04
C LYS A 60 -40.29 4.85 -4.76
N SER A 61 -39.14 5.00 -4.11
CA SER A 61 -37.84 4.62 -4.66
C SER A 61 -36.87 4.36 -3.50
N ILE A 62 -35.90 3.50 -3.74
CA ILE A 62 -34.83 3.19 -2.75
C ILE A 62 -33.48 3.35 -3.44
N ILE A 63 -32.57 4.07 -2.80
CA ILE A 63 -31.17 4.12 -3.20
C ILE A 63 -30.37 3.33 -2.14
N VAL A 64 -29.73 2.25 -2.57
CA VAL A 64 -28.89 1.43 -1.67
C VAL A 64 -27.44 1.94 -1.77
N ALA A 65 -27.01 2.71 -0.77
CA ALA A 65 -25.72 3.37 -0.75
C ALA A 65 -24.93 2.97 0.52
N THR A 66 -24.91 1.67 0.82
CA THR A 66 -24.38 1.12 2.09
C THR A 66 -22.86 0.91 2.07
N GLY A 67 -22.19 1.24 0.98
CA GLY A 67 -20.77 0.92 0.80
C GLY A 67 -20.54 -0.55 0.49
N GLY A 68 -19.29 -0.92 0.35
CA GLY A 68 -18.87 -2.29 0.05
C GLY A 68 -18.40 -3.05 1.29
N LEU A 69 -17.19 -3.64 1.20
CA LEU A 69 -16.59 -4.43 2.28
C LEU A 69 -15.31 -3.81 2.84
N SER A 70 -14.77 -2.76 2.19
CA SER A 70 -13.58 -2.10 2.70
C SER A 70 -13.93 -1.12 3.82
N ARG A 71 -13.09 -1.07 4.86
CA ARG A 71 -13.27 -0.21 6.04
C ARG A 71 -14.57 -0.50 6.79
N PRO A 72 -14.80 -1.74 7.23
CA PRO A 72 -16.06 -2.10 7.89
C PRO A 72 -16.37 -1.27 9.14
N GLU A 73 -15.35 -0.67 9.76
CA GLU A 73 -15.55 0.24 10.92
C GLU A 73 -16.31 1.53 10.54
N THR A 74 -16.41 1.84 9.23
CA THR A 74 -17.19 2.99 8.75
C THR A 74 -18.62 2.61 8.36
N GLY A 75 -19.02 1.35 8.57
CA GLY A 75 -20.34 0.84 8.21
C GLY A 75 -20.39 0.03 6.92
N SER A 76 -19.28 -0.07 6.20
CA SER A 76 -19.17 -0.81 4.93
C SER A 76 -19.01 -2.31 5.20
N THR A 77 -20.06 -2.94 5.71
CA THR A 77 -20.04 -4.33 6.20
C THR A 77 -20.54 -5.35 5.14
N GLY A 78 -20.87 -4.89 3.94
CA GLY A 78 -21.44 -5.74 2.89
C GLY A 78 -22.93 -6.03 3.10
N TYR A 79 -23.56 -5.45 4.10
CA TYR A 79 -24.96 -5.71 4.40
C TYR A 79 -25.88 -5.45 3.21
N GLY A 80 -25.62 -4.36 2.46
CA GLY A 80 -26.40 -4.04 1.27
C GLY A 80 -26.37 -5.14 0.22
N PHE A 81 -25.22 -5.83 0.08
CA PHE A 81 -25.11 -6.95 -0.86
C PHE A 81 -26.06 -8.09 -0.48
N ALA A 82 -26.17 -8.39 0.82
CA ALA A 82 -27.12 -9.42 1.28
C ALA A 82 -28.56 -9.03 0.95
N CYS A 83 -28.92 -7.76 1.15
CA CYS A 83 -30.24 -7.24 0.79
C CYS A 83 -30.52 -7.37 -0.70
N LEU A 84 -29.57 -6.94 -1.54
CA LEU A 84 -29.72 -6.96 -2.99
C LEU A 84 -29.78 -8.40 -3.53
N LYS A 85 -28.99 -9.31 -2.95
CA LYS A 85 -29.04 -10.74 -3.30
C LYS A 85 -30.43 -11.33 -2.99
N SER A 86 -31.05 -10.93 -1.86
CA SER A 86 -32.38 -11.39 -1.51
C SER A 86 -33.47 -10.86 -2.46
N LEU A 87 -33.20 -9.76 -3.16
CA LEU A 87 -34.08 -9.20 -4.18
C LEU A 87 -33.90 -9.85 -5.55
N GLY A 88 -32.87 -10.69 -5.69
CA GLY A 88 -32.59 -11.44 -6.94
C GLY A 88 -31.37 -10.95 -7.71
N HIS A 89 -30.66 -9.93 -7.21
CA HIS A 89 -29.46 -9.43 -7.89
C HIS A 89 -28.27 -10.37 -7.73
N THR A 90 -27.48 -10.46 -8.75
CA THR A 90 -26.19 -11.18 -8.75
C THR A 90 -25.12 -10.33 -8.09
N ILE A 91 -24.47 -10.90 -7.07
CA ILE A 91 -23.36 -10.23 -6.39
C ILE A 91 -22.05 -10.89 -6.80
N ILE A 92 -21.22 -10.14 -7.49
CA ILE A 92 -19.86 -10.56 -7.86
C ILE A 92 -18.97 -10.49 -6.62
N ASP A 93 -18.21 -11.53 -6.37
CA ASP A 93 -17.35 -11.62 -5.20
C ASP A 93 -16.39 -10.44 -5.12
N ASN A 94 -16.20 -9.95 -3.90
CA ASN A 94 -15.35 -8.79 -3.65
C ASN A 94 -13.89 -9.17 -3.58
N ASP A 95 -13.08 -8.52 -4.39
CA ASP A 95 -11.63 -8.43 -4.23
C ASP A 95 -11.28 -7.08 -3.60
N PHE A 96 -10.22 -7.07 -2.83
CA PHE A 96 -9.72 -5.82 -2.23
C PHE A 96 -8.58 -5.27 -3.07
N ALA A 97 -8.61 -3.96 -3.28
CA ALA A 97 -7.55 -3.26 -3.98
C ALA A 97 -7.09 -2.06 -3.13
N LEU A 98 -5.93 -1.53 -3.46
CA LEU A 98 -5.27 -0.48 -2.69
C LEU A 98 -5.09 -0.93 -1.23
N VAL A 99 -4.58 -2.16 -1.06
CA VAL A 99 -4.29 -2.73 0.27
C VAL A 99 -2.78 -2.80 0.49
N PRO A 100 -2.32 -2.61 1.73
CA PRO A 100 -0.91 -2.85 2.04
C PRO A 100 -0.55 -4.33 1.91
N VAL A 101 0.75 -4.59 1.74
CA VAL A 101 1.31 -5.91 1.50
C VAL A 101 2.08 -6.37 2.73
N ALA A 102 1.70 -7.51 3.29
CA ALA A 102 2.45 -8.15 4.37
C ALA A 102 3.65 -8.89 3.79
N LEU A 103 4.79 -8.80 4.47
CA LEU A 103 6.04 -9.45 4.06
C LEU A 103 6.38 -10.61 4.99
N GLN A 104 7.17 -11.55 4.51
CA GLN A 104 7.78 -12.58 5.34
C GLN A 104 9.01 -12.01 6.09
N ASP A 105 9.68 -11.04 5.50
CA ASP A 105 10.94 -10.45 5.93
C ASP A 105 10.84 -9.70 7.27
N VAL A 106 11.32 -10.31 8.33
CA VAL A 106 11.28 -9.72 9.68
C VAL A 106 12.09 -8.41 9.74
N TRP A 107 13.23 -8.36 9.02
CA TRP A 107 14.06 -7.15 9.00
C TRP A 107 13.31 -5.94 8.41
N ALA A 108 12.51 -6.18 7.37
CA ALA A 108 11.75 -5.12 6.68
C ALA A 108 10.65 -4.55 7.60
N LYS A 109 10.03 -5.41 8.41
CA LYS A 109 8.98 -4.99 9.36
C LYS A 109 9.53 -4.06 10.45
N LYS A 110 10.83 -4.17 10.77
CA LYS A 110 11.49 -3.30 11.76
C LYS A 110 11.73 -1.88 11.23
N LEU A 111 11.51 -1.65 9.93
CA LEU A 111 11.69 -0.34 9.28
C LEU A 111 10.41 0.49 9.27
N GLY A 112 9.40 0.13 10.04
CA GLY A 112 8.12 0.84 10.06
C GLY A 112 8.27 2.35 10.15
N GLY A 113 7.65 3.10 9.21
CA GLY A 113 7.72 4.55 9.10
C GLY A 113 8.75 5.07 8.10
N VAL A 114 9.66 4.22 7.63
CA VAL A 114 10.67 4.63 6.65
C VAL A 114 10.03 4.70 5.25
N THR A 115 10.20 5.83 4.57
CA THR A 115 9.73 6.04 3.21
C THR A 115 10.91 6.04 2.25
N LEU A 116 10.80 5.28 1.16
CA LEU A 116 11.72 5.34 0.02
C LEU A 116 11.01 6.02 -1.13
N LYS A 117 11.68 7.00 -1.73
CA LYS A 117 11.11 7.78 -2.84
C LYS A 117 11.73 7.40 -4.18
N ASP A 118 10.94 7.50 -5.24
CA ASP A 118 11.39 7.30 -6.62
C ASP A 118 12.14 6.00 -6.87
N ILE A 119 11.78 4.93 -6.17
CA ILE A 119 12.42 3.61 -6.35
C ILE A 119 11.72 2.82 -7.47
N LYS A 120 12.40 1.77 -7.94
CA LYS A 120 11.81 0.83 -8.91
C LYS A 120 11.51 -0.48 -8.18
N LEU A 121 10.28 -0.96 -8.35
CA LEU A 121 9.79 -2.22 -7.78
C LEU A 121 9.54 -3.19 -8.94
N THR A 122 10.20 -4.33 -8.92
CA THR A 122 9.98 -5.38 -9.93
C THR A 122 9.32 -6.57 -9.26
N LEU A 123 8.15 -6.97 -9.77
CA LEU A 123 7.44 -8.16 -9.28
C LEU A 123 8.01 -9.41 -9.94
N PHE A 124 8.16 -10.44 -9.13
CA PHE A 124 8.54 -11.79 -9.59
C PHE A 124 7.51 -12.78 -9.05
N GLN A 125 7.19 -13.77 -9.86
CA GLN A 125 6.38 -14.91 -9.43
C GLN A 125 7.15 -16.19 -9.75
N ASN A 126 7.35 -17.03 -8.74
CA ASN A 126 8.11 -18.28 -8.90
C ASN A 126 9.45 -18.04 -9.61
N GLY A 127 10.11 -16.92 -9.28
CA GLY A 127 11.41 -16.55 -9.86
C GLY A 127 11.36 -15.90 -11.25
N GLN A 128 10.18 -15.82 -11.87
CA GLN A 128 10.02 -15.21 -13.20
C GLN A 128 9.53 -13.77 -13.07
N LYS A 129 10.21 -12.87 -13.75
CA LYS A 129 9.87 -11.45 -13.78
C LYS A 129 8.49 -11.24 -14.41
N GLN A 130 7.64 -10.48 -13.73
CA GLN A 130 6.30 -10.10 -14.20
C GLN A 130 6.30 -8.65 -14.66
N THR A 131 6.12 -7.72 -13.75
CA THR A 131 5.95 -6.30 -14.07
C THR A 131 6.92 -5.42 -13.30
N VAL A 132 6.96 -4.16 -13.69
CA VAL A 132 7.84 -3.15 -13.11
C VAL A 132 7.03 -1.90 -12.81
N HIS A 133 7.16 -1.40 -11.59
CA HIS A 133 6.52 -0.15 -11.15
C HIS A 133 7.58 0.81 -10.62
N LYS A 134 7.28 2.11 -10.65
CA LYS A 134 8.19 3.15 -10.12
C LYS A 134 7.39 4.09 -9.22
N GLY A 135 8.00 4.51 -8.14
CA GLY A 135 7.41 5.48 -7.22
C GLY A 135 7.80 5.23 -5.77
N ASP A 136 6.95 5.69 -4.87
CA ASP A 136 7.26 5.71 -3.43
C ASP A 136 6.74 4.46 -2.72
N LEU A 137 7.53 4.00 -1.75
CA LEU A 137 7.21 2.86 -0.88
C LEU A 137 7.36 3.30 0.58
N LEU A 138 6.45 2.86 1.43
CA LEU A 138 6.48 3.06 2.88
C LEU A 138 6.62 1.70 3.57
N PHE A 139 7.64 1.53 4.38
CA PHE A 139 7.75 0.37 5.26
C PHE A 139 6.80 0.52 6.44
N THR A 140 6.20 -0.59 6.86
CA THR A 140 5.27 -0.64 7.99
C THR A 140 5.65 -1.82 8.89
N HIS A 141 5.05 -1.90 10.07
CA HIS A 141 5.31 -3.00 11.02
C HIS A 141 4.83 -4.39 10.52
N PHE A 142 4.05 -4.44 9.46
CA PHE A 142 3.61 -5.71 8.84
C PHE A 142 4.31 -5.99 7.50
N GLY A 143 4.91 -4.96 6.89
CA GLY A 143 5.53 -5.10 5.58
C GLY A 143 5.64 -3.77 4.86
N ILE A 144 4.93 -3.58 3.75
CA ILE A 144 5.04 -2.39 2.92
C ILE A 144 3.67 -1.82 2.53
N SER A 145 3.67 -0.50 2.28
CA SER A 145 2.52 0.28 1.84
C SER A 145 3.04 1.45 0.99
N GLY A 146 2.25 2.49 0.83
CA GLY A 146 2.59 3.67 0.03
C GLY A 146 1.92 3.64 -1.33
N PRO A 147 1.87 4.77 -2.03
CA PRO A 147 1.05 4.90 -3.24
C PRO A 147 1.31 3.84 -4.31
N THR A 148 2.59 3.53 -4.54
CA THR A 148 2.99 2.55 -5.58
C THR A 148 2.56 1.14 -5.17
N VAL A 149 2.83 0.76 -3.92
CA VAL A 149 2.49 -0.57 -3.39
C VAL A 149 0.97 -0.78 -3.41
N LEU A 150 0.21 0.24 -3.00
CA LEU A 150 -1.25 0.17 -3.02
C LEU A 150 -1.77 -0.05 -4.45
N LYS A 151 -1.25 0.68 -5.44
CA LYS A 151 -1.64 0.50 -6.85
C LYS A 151 -1.32 -0.91 -7.37
N MET A 152 -0.20 -1.51 -6.90
CA MET A 152 0.24 -2.85 -7.30
C MET A 152 -0.55 -3.97 -6.60
N SER A 153 -1.28 -3.67 -5.53
CA SER A 153 -1.79 -4.71 -4.62
C SER A 153 -2.72 -5.71 -5.32
N LYS A 154 -3.58 -5.25 -6.23
CA LYS A 154 -4.46 -6.16 -6.97
C LYS A 154 -3.65 -7.16 -7.78
N GLU A 155 -2.66 -6.66 -8.53
CA GLU A 155 -1.77 -7.51 -9.32
C GLU A 155 -1.02 -8.52 -8.44
N ILE A 156 -0.51 -8.07 -7.28
CA ILE A 156 0.14 -8.96 -6.32
C ILE A 156 -0.83 -10.05 -5.85
N GLY A 157 -2.09 -9.66 -5.55
CA GLY A 157 -3.11 -10.61 -5.12
C GLY A 157 -3.43 -11.67 -6.19
N ASP A 158 -3.49 -11.24 -7.44
CA ASP A 158 -3.73 -12.17 -8.55
C ASP A 158 -2.56 -13.14 -8.72
N LEU A 159 -1.32 -12.65 -8.62
CA LEU A 159 -0.13 -13.49 -8.72
C LEU A 159 -0.03 -14.50 -7.55
N LEU A 160 -0.38 -14.08 -6.34
CA LEU A 160 -0.34 -14.96 -5.15
C LEU A 160 -1.24 -16.20 -5.29
N LYS A 161 -2.24 -16.16 -6.14
CA LYS A 161 -3.12 -17.32 -6.42
C LYS A 161 -2.36 -18.47 -7.11
N TYR A 162 -1.23 -18.16 -7.74
CA TYR A 162 -0.49 -19.12 -8.59
C TYR A 162 0.94 -19.38 -8.11
N GLY A 163 1.31 -18.89 -6.94
CA GLY A 163 2.62 -19.20 -6.36
C GLY A 163 3.25 -18.04 -5.60
N ASP A 164 4.51 -18.23 -5.23
CA ASP A 164 5.26 -17.28 -4.43
C ASP A 164 5.53 -15.98 -5.19
N VAL A 165 5.32 -14.86 -4.52
CA VAL A 165 5.55 -13.53 -5.09
C VAL A 165 6.67 -12.84 -4.32
N ALA A 166 7.64 -12.32 -5.05
CA ALA A 166 8.72 -11.51 -4.50
C ALA A 166 8.75 -10.14 -5.19
N ILE A 167 9.22 -9.15 -4.44
CA ILE A 167 9.42 -7.79 -4.94
C ILE A 167 10.90 -7.47 -4.83
N MET A 168 11.53 -7.09 -5.95
CA MET A 168 12.92 -6.62 -5.94
C MET A 168 12.91 -5.11 -5.99
N LEU A 169 13.51 -4.45 -4.98
CA LEU A 169 13.61 -3.00 -4.93
C LEU A 169 14.94 -2.54 -5.52
N ASP A 170 14.88 -1.68 -6.52
CA ASP A 170 16.05 -0.94 -7.02
C ASP A 170 15.99 0.44 -6.37
N LEU A 171 16.92 0.70 -5.45
CA LEU A 171 16.97 1.96 -4.69
C LEU A 171 17.55 3.12 -5.52
N PHE A 172 18.19 2.82 -6.64
CA PHE A 172 18.85 3.80 -7.50
C PHE A 172 18.48 3.59 -8.97
N PRO A 173 17.18 3.70 -9.33
CA PRO A 173 16.75 3.33 -10.69
C PRO A 173 17.30 4.21 -11.81
N LYS A 174 17.83 5.39 -11.48
CA LYS A 174 18.44 6.32 -12.45
C LYS A 174 19.92 6.02 -12.70
N LEU A 175 20.53 5.16 -11.89
CA LEU A 175 21.95 4.80 -11.99
C LEU A 175 22.07 3.36 -12.45
N ASP A 176 22.93 3.09 -13.41
CA ASP A 176 23.24 1.71 -13.75
C ASP A 176 24.26 1.13 -12.74
N HIS A 177 24.52 -0.17 -12.86
CA HIS A 177 25.44 -0.87 -11.95
C HIS A 177 26.86 -0.27 -11.97
N SER A 178 27.35 0.16 -13.14
CA SER A 178 28.71 0.69 -13.27
C SER A 178 28.84 2.07 -12.61
N VAL A 179 27.85 2.93 -12.82
CA VAL A 179 27.82 4.28 -12.23
C VAL A 179 27.66 4.19 -10.71
N LEU A 180 26.75 3.34 -10.23
CA LEU A 180 26.57 3.13 -8.79
C LEU A 180 27.83 2.58 -8.14
N LYS A 181 28.50 1.63 -8.81
CA LYS A 181 29.78 1.07 -8.37
C LYS A 181 30.84 2.18 -8.27
N ALA A 182 30.94 3.03 -9.31
CA ALA A 182 31.89 4.15 -9.31
C ALA A 182 31.62 5.14 -8.17
N GLN A 183 30.35 5.47 -7.94
CA GLN A 183 29.98 6.35 -6.82
C GLN A 183 30.34 5.74 -5.46
N LEU A 184 30.10 4.44 -5.29
CA LEU A 184 30.50 3.74 -4.07
C LEU A 184 32.04 3.74 -3.90
N GLN A 185 32.77 3.57 -4.99
CA GLN A 185 34.23 3.62 -4.98
C GLN A 185 34.74 5.03 -4.66
N GLU A 186 34.14 6.04 -5.22
CA GLU A 186 34.47 7.45 -4.95
C GLU A 186 34.18 7.82 -3.48
N LEU A 187 33.09 7.42 -2.98
CA LEU A 187 32.79 7.59 -1.56
C LEU A 187 33.79 6.86 -0.65
N UNK A 188 34.20 5.80 -1.17
CA UNK A 188 35.18 5.05 -0.50
C UNK A 188 36.54 5.66 -0.67
N UNK A 189 36.82 6.20 -1.78
CA UNK A 189 38.03 6.82 -2.02
C UNK A 189 38.07 8.17 -1.38
N UNK A 190 37.19 8.75 -1.31
CA UNK A 190 37.09 9.97 -0.69
C UNK A 190 37.26 9.90 0.78
N UNK A 191 36.97 8.91 1.13
CA UNK A 191 37.16 8.65 2.45
C UNK A 191 38.56 8.25 2.78
N LEU A 192 39.15 7.74 1.95
CA LEU A 192 40.59 7.37 2.08
C LEU A 192 41.50 8.58 1.97
N LEU A 193 41.13 9.56 1.17
CA LEU A 193 41.97 10.74 0.96
C LEU A 193 41.91 11.75 2.12
N ILE A 194 40.90 11.66 2.95
CA ILE A 194 40.72 12.58 4.10
C ILE A 194 40.98 11.79 5.39
N SER A 195 42.20 11.37 5.67
CA SER A 195 42.68 10.78 6.94
C SER A 195 41.63 10.00 7.79
N GLN A 196 40.60 9.42 7.13
CA GLN A 196 39.51 8.70 7.79
C GLN A 196 39.46 7.25 7.33
N SER A 197 40.65 6.64 7.16
CA SER A 197 40.80 5.24 6.72
C SER A 197 40.02 4.26 7.61
N ASN A 198 39.76 4.63 8.85
CA ASN A 198 39.09 3.77 9.84
C ASN A 198 37.57 3.95 9.91
N LYS A 199 36.96 4.71 8.99
CA LYS A 199 35.50 4.83 8.99
C LYS A 199 34.84 3.49 8.72
N LYS A 200 33.89 3.13 9.58
CA LYS A 200 33.13 1.89 9.48
C LYS A 200 32.21 1.94 8.25
N ILE A 201 32.01 0.78 7.62
CA ILE A 201 31.18 0.69 6.39
C ILE A 201 29.77 1.23 6.62
N LYS A 202 29.18 1.04 7.79
CA LYS A 202 27.84 1.57 8.11
C LYS A 202 27.76 3.10 7.96
N ASN A 203 28.84 3.84 8.29
CA ASN A 203 28.85 5.28 8.20
C ASN A 203 29.02 5.78 6.76
N VAL A 204 29.71 5.01 5.93
CA VAL A 204 29.87 5.29 4.51
C VAL A 204 28.53 5.02 3.77
N PHE A 205 27.96 3.87 4.06
CA PHE A 205 26.69 3.41 3.44
C PHE A 205 25.52 4.31 3.82
N GLY A 206 25.49 4.82 5.08
CA GLY A 206 24.46 5.75 5.57
C GLY A 206 24.43 7.11 4.89
N LYS A 207 25.43 7.41 4.03
CA LYS A 207 25.40 8.62 3.20
C LYS A 207 24.58 8.41 1.91
N LEU A 208 24.32 7.16 1.55
CA LEU A 208 23.63 6.78 0.29
C LEU A 208 22.16 6.45 0.51
N ILE A 209 21.84 5.85 1.66
CA ILE A 209 20.50 5.36 1.96
C ILE A 209 20.11 5.78 3.39
N PRO A 210 18.82 5.77 3.74
CA PRO A 210 18.39 6.06 5.11
C PRO A 210 19.14 5.21 6.14
N ALA A 211 19.60 5.83 7.20
CA ALA A 211 20.44 5.19 8.22
C ALA A 211 19.83 3.89 8.79
N THR A 212 18.51 3.87 8.93
CA THR A 212 17.78 2.72 9.44
C THR A 212 17.86 1.49 8.53
N LEU A 213 18.08 1.68 7.22
CA LEU A 213 18.23 0.57 6.27
C LEU A 213 19.65 -0.01 6.27
N VAL A 214 20.63 0.72 6.76
CA VAL A 214 22.04 0.37 6.57
C VAL A 214 22.36 -1.01 7.17
N LEU A 215 22.11 -1.17 8.47
CA LEU A 215 22.47 -2.43 9.15
C LEU A 215 21.66 -3.64 8.65
N PRO A 216 20.33 -3.50 8.46
CA PRO A 216 19.57 -4.60 7.85
C PRO A 216 20.09 -5.03 6.48
N LEU A 217 20.43 -4.09 5.60
CA LEU A 217 20.91 -4.43 4.24
C LEU A 217 22.32 -5.06 4.30
N LEU A 218 23.20 -4.54 5.16
CA LEU A 218 24.53 -5.15 5.35
C LEU A 218 24.41 -6.58 5.85
N ALA A 219 23.46 -6.83 6.77
CA ALA A 219 23.22 -8.19 7.31
C ALA A 219 22.78 -9.18 6.23
N LEU A 220 22.00 -8.72 5.21
CA LEU A 220 21.55 -9.60 4.12
C LEU A 220 22.71 -10.18 3.30
N ILE A 221 23.87 -9.52 3.32
CA ILE A 221 25.05 -9.96 2.58
C ILE A 221 26.22 -10.31 3.52
N ASN A 222 25.91 -10.56 4.80
CA ASN A 222 26.85 -10.99 5.83
C ASN A 222 28.03 -10.04 6.03
N ILE A 223 27.78 -8.72 5.94
CA ILE A 223 28.81 -7.70 6.24
C ILE A 223 28.50 -7.09 7.61
N ASP A 224 29.50 -7.15 8.51
CA ASP A 224 29.39 -6.45 9.79
C ASP A 224 29.55 -4.95 9.55
N GLY A 225 28.56 -4.15 9.98
CA GLY A 225 28.58 -2.69 9.85
C GLY A 225 29.77 -2.02 10.55
N GLU A 226 30.39 -2.70 11.52
CA GLU A 226 31.58 -2.21 12.25
C GLU A 226 32.87 -2.41 11.44
N THR A 227 32.83 -3.17 10.34
CA THR A 227 34.00 -3.41 9.48
C THR A 227 34.58 -2.08 8.97
N PRO A 228 35.89 -1.84 9.13
CA PRO A 228 36.52 -0.68 8.50
C PRO A 228 36.33 -0.72 6.98
N ASN A 229 35.98 0.42 6.40
CA ASN A 229 35.65 0.51 4.96
C ASN A 229 36.77 -0.01 4.05
N HIS A 230 38.04 0.21 4.43
CA HIS A 230 39.19 -0.26 3.64
C HIS A 230 39.33 -1.81 3.65
N SER A 231 38.77 -2.47 4.67
CA SER A 231 38.81 -3.93 4.81
C SER A 231 37.68 -4.65 4.07
N VAL A 232 36.74 -3.90 3.48
CA VAL A 232 35.63 -4.50 2.73
C VAL A 232 36.18 -5.01 1.38
N SER A 233 36.04 -6.30 1.14
CA SER A 233 36.60 -6.94 -0.06
C SER A 233 35.92 -6.45 -1.33
N HIS A 234 36.56 -6.71 -2.47
CA HIS A 234 36.02 -6.36 -3.80
C HIS A 234 34.68 -7.08 -4.05
N GLU A 235 34.61 -8.35 -3.64
CA GLU A 235 33.40 -9.19 -3.76
C GLU A 235 32.27 -8.63 -2.92
N ALA A 236 32.57 -8.23 -1.69
CA ALA A 236 31.57 -7.62 -0.79
C ALA A 236 31.03 -6.29 -1.37
N ARG A 237 31.89 -5.49 -1.99
CA ARG A 237 31.47 -4.24 -2.67
C ARG A 237 30.59 -4.53 -3.87
N LYS A 238 30.89 -5.57 -4.66
CA LYS A 238 30.00 -6.01 -5.77
C LYS A 238 28.66 -6.46 -5.22
N ALA A 239 28.63 -7.22 -4.13
CA ALA A 239 27.41 -7.67 -3.49
C ALA A 239 26.59 -6.49 -2.99
N LEU A 240 27.22 -5.45 -2.42
CA LEU A 240 26.53 -4.22 -2.03
C LEU A 240 25.85 -3.53 -3.21
N VAL A 241 26.55 -3.37 -4.32
CA VAL A 241 25.97 -2.75 -5.53
C VAL A 241 24.77 -3.56 -6.02
N ALA A 242 24.96 -4.88 -6.12
CA ALA A 242 23.90 -5.79 -6.57
C ALA A 242 22.67 -5.69 -5.64
N LEU A 243 22.90 -5.67 -4.32
CA LEU A 243 21.84 -5.55 -3.33
C LEU A 243 21.08 -4.22 -3.48
N LEU A 244 21.79 -3.10 -3.62
CA LEU A 244 21.14 -1.78 -3.79
C LEU A 244 20.26 -1.72 -5.05
N LYS A 245 20.59 -2.51 -6.06
CA LYS A 245 19.83 -2.60 -7.31
C LYS A 245 18.72 -3.65 -7.26
N ALA A 246 18.75 -4.56 -6.26
CA ALA A 246 17.76 -5.63 -6.18
C ALA A 246 17.62 -6.12 -4.72
N VAL A 247 17.10 -5.24 -3.84
CA VAL A 247 16.80 -5.64 -2.45
C VAL A 247 15.58 -6.57 -2.48
N PRO A 248 15.72 -7.82 -2.04
CA PRO A 248 14.61 -8.78 -2.09
C PRO A 248 13.63 -8.57 -0.93
N LEU A 249 12.35 -8.65 -1.25
CA LEU A 249 11.26 -8.68 -0.29
C LEU A 249 10.34 -9.83 -0.67
N GLN A 250 10.08 -10.74 0.25
CA GLN A 250 9.19 -11.87 0.02
C GLN A 250 7.79 -11.53 0.51
N VAL A 251 6.82 -11.58 -0.40
CA VAL A 251 5.43 -11.29 -0.06
C VAL A 251 4.85 -12.45 0.74
N SER A 252 4.11 -12.13 1.80
CA SER A 252 3.37 -13.12 2.59
C SER A 252 1.91 -13.17 2.09
N HIS A 253 1.22 -12.05 2.17
CA HIS A 253 -0.20 -11.95 1.77
C HIS A 253 -0.59 -10.47 1.66
N LEU A 254 -1.77 -10.20 1.13
CA LEU A 254 -2.38 -8.87 1.17
C LEU A 254 -3.12 -8.69 2.50
N LEU A 255 -3.12 -7.49 3.03
CA LEU A 255 -3.92 -7.22 4.23
C LEU A 255 -5.42 -7.23 3.87
N GLY A 256 -6.26 -7.40 4.88
CA GLY A 256 -7.68 -7.58 4.70
C GLY A 256 -8.51 -6.32 4.52
N ALA A 257 -9.82 -6.52 4.57
CA ALA A 257 -10.85 -5.49 4.36
C ALA A 257 -10.65 -4.23 5.23
N ASP A 258 -10.19 -4.41 6.47
CA ASP A 258 -9.97 -3.32 7.43
C ASP A 258 -8.85 -2.36 7.01
N LYS A 259 -7.98 -2.80 6.11
CA LYS A 259 -6.88 -1.98 5.58
C LYS A 259 -7.08 -1.59 4.12
N ALA A 260 -8.06 -2.17 3.44
CA ALA A 260 -8.34 -1.86 2.04
C ALA A 260 -8.88 -0.43 1.90
N VAL A 261 -8.44 0.27 0.85
CA VAL A 261 -8.99 1.58 0.53
C VAL A 261 -10.26 1.41 -0.32
N ILE A 262 -10.24 0.45 -1.24
CA ILE A 262 -11.39 0.15 -2.10
C ILE A 262 -11.62 -1.36 -2.16
N SER A 263 -12.86 -1.73 -2.52
CA SER A 263 -13.22 -3.08 -2.90
C SER A 263 -13.76 -3.08 -4.33
N SER A 264 -13.45 -4.11 -5.08
CA SER A 264 -14.03 -4.37 -6.39
C SER A 264 -15.14 -5.43 -6.23
N GLY A 265 -15.95 -5.61 -7.26
CA GLY A 265 -17.12 -6.48 -7.17
C GLY A 265 -18.35 -5.70 -6.76
N GLY A 266 -19.37 -6.40 -6.27
CA GLY A 266 -20.67 -5.83 -5.94
C GLY A 266 -21.75 -6.30 -6.90
N VAL A 267 -22.78 -5.51 -7.15
CA VAL A 267 -23.86 -5.89 -8.07
C VAL A 267 -23.28 -6.04 -9.49
N ALA A 268 -23.67 -7.11 -10.17
CA ALA A 268 -23.28 -7.32 -11.57
C ALA A 268 -23.70 -6.12 -12.42
N LEU A 269 -22.72 -5.58 -13.18
CA LEU A 269 -22.94 -4.32 -13.93
C LEU A 269 -24.04 -4.43 -14.98
N GLU A 270 -24.31 -5.64 -15.44
CA GLU A 270 -25.38 -5.93 -16.43
C GLU A 270 -26.78 -5.74 -15.84
N GLU A 271 -26.87 -5.61 -14.52
CA GLU A 271 -28.16 -5.46 -13.81
C GLU A 271 -28.41 -4.03 -13.31
N VAL A 272 -27.53 -3.07 -13.65
CA VAL A 272 -27.61 -1.68 -13.14
C VAL A 272 -27.88 -0.69 -14.26
#